data_e27f9fa385adfe9abf7ceefd1ed48def
#
_entry.id   e27f9fa385adfe9abf7ceefd1ed48def
#
_cell.length_a   1.000
_cell.length_b   1.000
_cell.length_c   1.000
_cell.angle_alpha   90.00
_cell.angle_beta   90.00
_cell.angle_gamma   90.00
#
_symmetry.space_group_name_H-M   'P 1'
#
loop_
_entity.id
_entity.type
_entity.pdbx_description
1 polymer ?
#
loop_
_entity_poly.entity_id
_entity_poly.type
_entity_poly.pdbx_seq_one_letter_code
_entity_poly.pdbx_strand_id
1 'polypeptide(L)'
;MMTDSEVEAVYIATPNNLHYENCRMCLEAGKHVLCEKPFTLCAEQAEELYDLAEERGLFIMEAFWIRFLPAYDKLRAMLKEGVIGEVKRITSQFGFIAEGARKERKFKSELGGGALLDIGIYNLGFFHMITGCAPEGFQSEVHMTEYGTDDYSEIDLEYPGDCSGHCIQAIGKQLERNARIE
;
A
#
# COMPACT_ATOMS: atom_id res chain seq x y z
N MET A 1 -21.62 -7.60 -16.55
CA MET A 1 -20.70 -6.50 -16.23
C MET A 1 -19.58 -6.42 -17.27
N MET A 2 -18.76 -7.44 -17.51
CA MET A 2 -17.67 -7.38 -18.51
C MET A 2 -18.14 -7.14 -19.94
N THR A 3 -19.28 -7.71 -20.32
CA THR A 3 -19.90 -7.56 -21.66
C THR A 3 -20.92 -6.42 -21.75
N ASP A 4 -21.14 -5.71 -20.66
CA ASP A 4 -22.11 -4.62 -20.59
C ASP A 4 -21.47 -3.31 -21.08
N SER A 5 -21.99 -2.73 -22.15
CA SER A 5 -21.47 -1.50 -22.75
C SER A 5 -21.73 -0.24 -21.91
N GLU A 6 -22.71 -0.28 -21.02
CA GLU A 6 -23.02 0.85 -20.12
C GLU A 6 -22.03 0.96 -18.93
N VAL A 7 -21.27 -0.12 -18.66
CA VAL A 7 -20.23 -0.11 -17.62
C VAL A 7 -18.92 0.36 -18.23
N GLU A 8 -18.43 1.51 -17.85
CA GLU A 8 -17.16 2.08 -18.30
C GLU A 8 -16.00 1.79 -17.34
N ALA A 9 -16.28 1.73 -16.02
CA ALA A 9 -15.28 1.53 -14.98
C ALA A 9 -15.75 0.52 -13.93
N VAL A 10 -14.79 -0.22 -13.34
CA VAL A 10 -15.06 -1.24 -12.33
C VAL A 10 -14.23 -0.94 -11.08
N TYR A 11 -14.90 -0.91 -9.92
CA TYR A 11 -14.25 -0.89 -8.61
C TYR A 11 -14.09 -2.32 -8.10
N ILE A 12 -12.84 -2.73 -7.86
CA ILE A 12 -12.49 -4.06 -7.37
C ILE A 12 -12.21 -3.99 -5.87
N ALA A 13 -13.03 -4.69 -5.10
CA ALA A 13 -12.94 -4.80 -3.63
C ALA A 13 -13.04 -6.27 -3.17
N THR A 14 -12.47 -7.15 -3.96
CA THR A 14 -12.36 -8.58 -3.65
C THR A 14 -11.26 -8.86 -2.61
N PRO A 15 -11.07 -10.08 -2.11
CA PRO A 15 -9.85 -10.43 -1.36
C PRO A 15 -8.58 -10.16 -2.16
N ASN A 16 -7.49 -9.82 -1.46
CA ASN A 16 -6.24 -9.34 -2.05
C ASN A 16 -5.67 -10.26 -3.15
N ASN A 17 -5.74 -11.58 -2.92
CA ASN A 17 -5.26 -12.60 -3.87
C ASN A 17 -6.02 -12.61 -5.21
N LEU A 18 -7.18 -11.98 -5.29
CA LEU A 18 -8.02 -11.93 -6.50
C LEU A 18 -7.87 -10.60 -7.25
N HIS A 19 -7.15 -9.63 -6.71
CA HIS A 19 -7.02 -8.30 -7.31
C HIS A 19 -6.41 -8.36 -8.71
N TYR A 20 -5.27 -9.03 -8.86
CA TYR A 20 -4.55 -9.14 -10.12
C TYR A 20 -5.44 -9.72 -11.23
N GLU A 21 -6.02 -10.89 -11.03
CA GLU A 21 -6.85 -11.55 -12.03
C GLU A 21 -8.10 -10.74 -12.38
N ASN A 22 -8.74 -10.13 -11.37
CA ASN A 22 -9.92 -9.31 -11.59
C ASN A 22 -9.59 -8.01 -12.33
N CYS A 23 -8.48 -7.36 -12.01
CA CYS A 23 -8.00 -6.19 -12.75
C CYS A 23 -7.72 -6.53 -14.21
N ARG A 24 -6.98 -7.61 -14.45
CA ARG A 24 -6.64 -8.09 -15.78
C ARG A 24 -7.90 -8.38 -16.62
N MET A 25 -8.86 -9.13 -16.05
CA MET A 25 -10.14 -9.40 -16.73
C MET A 25 -10.91 -8.13 -17.09
N CYS A 26 -10.90 -7.11 -16.21
CA CYS A 26 -11.55 -5.84 -16.50
C CYS A 26 -10.85 -5.07 -17.63
N LEU A 27 -9.53 -4.98 -17.59
CA LEU A 27 -8.73 -4.33 -18.63
C LEU A 27 -8.88 -5.04 -19.98
N GLU A 28 -8.84 -6.38 -20.00
CA GLU A 28 -9.06 -7.19 -21.20
C GLU A 28 -10.47 -6.96 -21.81
N ALA A 29 -11.45 -6.66 -20.96
CA ALA A 29 -12.81 -6.31 -21.38
C ALA A 29 -13.00 -4.82 -21.72
N GLY A 30 -11.92 -4.02 -21.76
CA GLY A 30 -11.96 -2.60 -22.11
C GLY A 30 -12.54 -1.70 -21.02
N LYS A 31 -12.43 -2.09 -19.73
CA LYS A 31 -12.96 -1.31 -18.60
C LYS A 31 -11.82 -0.63 -17.84
N HIS A 32 -12.05 0.61 -17.44
CA HIS A 32 -11.19 1.28 -16.46
C HIS A 32 -11.30 0.60 -15.09
N VAL A 33 -10.22 0.67 -14.29
CA VAL A 33 -10.15 -0.04 -13.01
C VAL A 33 -9.74 0.87 -11.87
N LEU A 34 -10.49 0.79 -10.77
CA LEU A 34 -10.08 1.22 -9.44
C LEU A 34 -10.01 -0.02 -8.55
N CYS A 35 -8.82 -0.36 -8.05
CA CYS A 35 -8.61 -1.57 -7.25
C CYS A 35 -8.26 -1.24 -5.81
N GLU A 36 -8.86 -1.93 -4.84
CA GLU A 36 -8.49 -1.81 -3.42
C GLU A 36 -7.03 -2.11 -3.16
N LYS A 37 -6.53 -1.52 -2.08
CA LYS A 37 -5.19 -1.79 -1.56
C LYS A 37 -5.17 -3.15 -0.76
N PRO A 38 -4.05 -3.87 -0.74
CA PRO A 38 -2.88 -3.70 -1.60
C PRO A 38 -3.23 -4.04 -3.05
N PHE A 39 -2.68 -3.29 -3.99
CA PHE A 39 -3.03 -3.40 -5.41
C PHE A 39 -2.83 -4.82 -5.95
N THR A 40 -1.65 -5.38 -5.67
CA THR A 40 -1.26 -6.74 -6.04
C THR A 40 -0.45 -7.38 -4.91
N LEU A 41 -0.07 -8.64 -5.06
CA LEU A 41 0.75 -9.36 -4.09
C LEU A 41 2.26 -9.22 -4.33
N CYS A 42 2.67 -8.81 -5.53
CA CYS A 42 4.07 -8.55 -5.89
C CYS A 42 4.17 -7.46 -6.97
N ALA A 43 5.37 -6.93 -7.17
CA ALA A 43 5.64 -5.84 -8.10
C ALA A 43 5.40 -6.25 -9.55
N GLU A 44 5.78 -7.46 -9.93
CA GLU A 44 5.64 -7.98 -11.30
C GLU A 44 4.17 -7.98 -11.74
N GLN A 45 3.24 -8.36 -10.85
CA GLN A 45 1.80 -8.29 -11.14
C GLN A 45 1.32 -6.85 -11.35
N ALA A 46 1.86 -5.91 -10.58
CA ALA A 46 1.50 -4.50 -10.73
C ALA A 46 2.01 -3.94 -12.06
N GLU A 47 3.25 -4.23 -12.42
CA GLU A 47 3.87 -3.83 -13.68
C GLU A 47 3.06 -4.36 -14.88
N GLU A 48 2.75 -5.66 -14.91
CA GLU A 48 1.93 -6.27 -15.95
C GLU A 48 0.56 -5.58 -16.13
N LEU A 49 -0.10 -5.20 -15.02
CA LEU A 49 -1.38 -4.51 -15.08
C LEU A 49 -1.26 -3.07 -15.59
N TYR A 50 -0.21 -2.35 -15.22
CA TYR A 50 0.04 -1.01 -15.74
C TYR A 50 0.38 -1.04 -17.23
N ASP A 51 1.24 -1.96 -17.66
CA ASP A 51 1.59 -2.17 -19.07
C ASP A 51 0.34 -2.50 -19.89
N LEU A 52 -0.49 -3.44 -19.42
CA LEU A 52 -1.74 -3.80 -20.09
C LEU A 52 -2.71 -2.62 -20.20
N ALA A 53 -2.81 -1.80 -19.13
CA ALA A 53 -3.67 -0.62 -19.16
C ALA A 53 -3.17 0.43 -20.15
N GLU A 54 -1.84 0.67 -20.21
CA GLU A 54 -1.22 1.59 -21.16
C GLU A 54 -1.42 1.12 -22.61
N GLU A 55 -1.15 -0.15 -22.90
CA GLU A 55 -1.37 -0.75 -24.23
C GLU A 55 -2.81 -0.59 -24.74
N ARG A 56 -3.78 -0.62 -23.84
CA ARG A 56 -5.21 -0.52 -24.15
C ARG A 56 -5.77 0.90 -24.04
N GLY A 57 -4.97 1.87 -23.61
CA GLY A 57 -5.41 3.25 -23.39
C GLY A 57 -6.45 3.36 -22.26
N LEU A 58 -6.34 2.51 -21.24
CA LEU A 58 -7.27 2.43 -20.11
C LEU A 58 -6.65 3.02 -18.86
N PHE A 59 -7.51 3.52 -17.97
CA PHE A 59 -7.11 3.99 -16.65
C PHE A 59 -7.12 2.83 -15.66
N ILE A 60 -6.05 2.71 -14.84
CA ILE A 60 -5.98 1.85 -13.68
C ILE A 60 -5.36 2.60 -12.51
N MET A 61 -5.92 2.42 -11.31
CA MET A 61 -5.41 3.06 -10.09
C MET A 61 -5.64 2.16 -8.87
N GLU A 62 -4.66 2.12 -7.97
CA GLU A 62 -4.84 1.62 -6.61
C GLU A 62 -5.67 2.59 -5.78
N ALA A 63 -6.66 2.07 -5.05
CA ALA A 63 -7.50 2.85 -4.13
C ALA A 63 -6.76 3.19 -2.82
N PHE A 64 -5.59 3.84 -2.95
CA PHE A 64 -4.80 4.31 -1.81
C PHE A 64 -5.39 5.62 -1.26
N TRP A 65 -6.52 5.52 -0.61
CA TRP A 65 -7.43 6.60 -0.24
C TRP A 65 -6.83 7.71 0.61
N ILE A 66 -5.81 7.39 1.45
CA ILE A 66 -5.17 8.41 2.30
C ILE A 66 -4.51 9.52 1.49
N ARG A 67 -4.07 9.22 0.25
CA ARG A 67 -3.46 10.19 -0.65
C ARG A 67 -4.38 11.35 -1.01
N PHE A 68 -5.69 11.13 -0.93
CA PHE A 68 -6.75 12.08 -1.30
C PHE A 68 -7.36 12.81 -0.09
N LEU A 69 -6.83 12.61 1.10
CA LEU A 69 -7.29 13.33 2.29
C LEU A 69 -6.78 14.77 2.29
N PRO A 70 -7.64 15.76 2.58
CA PRO A 70 -7.22 17.17 2.68
C PRO A 70 -6.07 17.41 3.68
N ALA A 71 -5.97 16.58 4.72
CA ALA A 71 -4.88 16.64 5.69
C ALA A 71 -3.52 16.36 5.03
N TYR A 72 -3.45 15.43 4.07
CA TYR A 72 -2.23 15.13 3.34
C TYR A 72 -1.88 16.20 2.31
N ASP A 73 -2.88 16.87 1.70
CA ASP A 73 -2.64 18.03 0.85
C ASP A 73 -2.02 19.17 1.67
N LYS A 74 -2.57 19.42 2.86
CA LYS A 74 -2.02 20.42 3.78
C LYS A 74 -0.59 20.07 4.21
N LEU A 75 -0.33 18.81 4.55
CA LEU A 75 1.01 18.34 4.93
C LEU A 75 2.01 18.57 3.80
N ARG A 76 1.68 18.16 2.56
CA ARG A 76 2.55 18.38 1.40
C ARG A 76 2.84 19.85 1.15
N ALA A 77 1.84 20.71 1.31
CA ALA A 77 2.03 22.15 1.17
C ALA A 77 3.01 22.69 2.24
N MET A 78 2.85 22.30 3.50
CA MET A 78 3.74 22.73 4.60
C MET A 78 5.17 22.24 4.39
N LEU A 79 5.37 21.00 3.95
CA LEU A 79 6.71 20.47 3.64
C LEU A 79 7.36 21.25 2.48
N LYS A 80 6.59 21.54 1.42
CA LYS A 80 7.07 22.33 0.28
C LYS A 80 7.42 23.77 0.66
N GLU A 81 6.70 24.36 1.61
CA GLU A 81 6.98 25.68 2.18
C GLU A 81 8.19 25.68 3.12
N GLY A 82 8.74 24.51 3.45
CA GLY A 82 9.90 24.35 4.32
C GLY A 82 9.63 24.65 5.79
N VAL A 83 8.40 24.45 6.27
CA VAL A 83 8.00 24.76 7.66
C VAL A 83 8.87 24.09 8.71
N ILE A 84 9.38 22.89 8.43
CA ILE A 84 10.29 22.14 9.28
C ILE A 84 11.70 22.02 8.71
N GLY A 85 11.99 22.70 7.60
CA GLY A 85 13.26 22.58 6.87
C GLY A 85 13.34 21.31 6.03
N GLU A 86 14.55 20.81 5.87
CA GLU A 86 14.83 19.57 5.13
C GLU A 86 14.47 18.35 5.99
N VAL A 87 13.70 17.43 5.42
CA VAL A 87 13.31 16.20 6.12
C VAL A 87 14.51 15.27 6.28
N LYS A 88 14.84 14.90 7.50
CA LYS A 88 15.94 13.99 7.83
C LYS A 88 15.48 12.62 8.34
N ARG A 89 14.31 12.56 8.95
CA ARG A 89 13.78 11.31 9.46
C ARG A 89 12.26 11.26 9.39
N ILE A 90 11.75 10.12 8.99
CA ILE A 90 10.31 9.82 9.01
C ILE A 90 10.10 8.56 9.84
N THR A 91 9.23 8.62 10.83
CA THR A 91 8.84 7.43 11.59
C THR A 91 7.34 7.24 11.52
N SER A 92 6.88 6.00 11.48
CA SER A 92 5.46 5.68 11.60
C SER A 92 5.25 4.30 12.20
N GLN A 93 4.12 4.15 12.86
CA GLN A 93 3.71 2.84 13.35
C GLN A 93 2.19 2.68 13.22
N PHE A 94 1.81 1.47 12.85
CA PHE A 94 0.41 1.09 12.74
C PHE A 94 0.25 -0.37 13.16
N GLY A 95 -0.54 -0.62 14.20
CA GLY A 95 -0.82 -1.99 14.62
C GLY A 95 -2.16 -2.13 15.32
N PHE A 96 -2.71 -3.31 15.19
CA PHE A 96 -3.93 -3.73 15.88
C PHE A 96 -3.92 -5.24 16.08
N ILE A 97 -4.79 -5.73 16.96
CA ILE A 97 -5.01 -7.17 17.12
C ILE A 97 -6.16 -7.58 16.20
N ALA A 98 -5.85 -8.43 15.22
CA ALA A 98 -6.87 -8.97 14.32
C ALA A 98 -7.72 -10.02 15.05
N GLU A 99 -9.03 -9.79 15.10
CA GLU A 99 -9.99 -10.65 15.82
C GLU A 99 -11.17 -11.06 14.92
N GLY A 100 -11.90 -12.09 15.35
CA GLY A 100 -13.12 -12.57 14.71
C GLY A 100 -12.91 -13.12 13.31
N ALA A 101 -13.93 -13.05 12.45
CA ALA A 101 -13.91 -13.58 11.09
C ALA A 101 -12.85 -12.93 10.17
N ARG A 102 -12.38 -11.72 10.52
CA ARG A 102 -11.33 -11.02 9.77
C ARG A 102 -9.94 -11.58 10.05
N LYS A 103 -9.73 -12.28 11.18
CA LYS A 103 -8.45 -12.85 11.57
C LYS A 103 -7.94 -13.81 10.49
N GLU A 104 -8.76 -14.76 10.09
CA GLU A 104 -8.38 -15.78 9.13
C GLU A 104 -7.87 -15.18 7.82
N ARG A 105 -8.60 -14.23 7.24
CA ARG A 105 -8.20 -13.55 6.00
C ARG A 105 -6.87 -12.82 6.13
N LYS A 106 -6.60 -12.21 7.29
CA LYS A 106 -5.40 -11.39 7.51
C LYS A 106 -4.13 -12.22 7.73
N PHE A 107 -4.28 -13.47 8.15
CA PHE A 107 -3.15 -14.34 8.43
C PHE A 107 -2.87 -15.39 7.35
N LYS A 108 -3.80 -15.65 6.42
CA LYS A 108 -3.61 -16.65 5.38
C LYS A 108 -2.87 -16.11 4.17
N SER A 109 -1.73 -16.72 3.83
CA SER A 109 -0.93 -16.36 2.66
C SER A 109 -1.71 -16.52 1.35
N GLU A 110 -2.51 -17.59 1.23
CA GLU A 110 -3.34 -17.84 0.05
C GLU A 110 -4.42 -16.76 -0.20
N LEU A 111 -4.72 -15.93 0.80
CA LEU A 111 -5.64 -14.80 0.68
C LEU A 111 -4.94 -13.45 0.55
N GLY A 112 -3.61 -13.45 0.47
CA GLY A 112 -2.81 -12.22 0.45
C GLY A 112 -2.81 -11.51 1.81
N GLY A 113 -2.75 -12.30 2.92
CA GLY A 113 -2.63 -11.79 4.28
C GLY A 113 -1.22 -11.27 4.58
N GLY A 114 -1.03 -10.78 5.80
CA GLY A 114 0.23 -10.25 6.33
C GLY A 114 0.11 -8.81 6.79
N ALA A 115 0.89 -8.44 7.81
CA ALA A 115 0.91 -7.08 8.35
C ALA A 115 1.46 -6.09 7.32
N LEU A 116 2.48 -6.47 6.56
CA LEU A 116 3.07 -5.63 5.53
C LEU A 116 2.05 -5.28 4.45
N LEU A 117 1.37 -6.27 3.88
CA LEU A 117 0.39 -6.06 2.82
C LEU A 117 -0.89 -5.37 3.32
N ASP A 118 -1.38 -5.71 4.51
CA ASP A 118 -2.64 -5.14 4.99
C ASP A 118 -2.50 -3.69 5.47
N ILE A 119 -1.44 -3.39 6.24
CA ILE A 119 -1.26 -2.08 6.87
C ILE A 119 0.12 -1.46 6.67
N GLY A 120 1.17 -2.23 6.39
CA GLY A 120 2.49 -1.68 6.09
C GLY A 120 2.49 -0.80 4.84
N ILE A 121 1.61 -1.09 3.89
CA ILE A 121 1.38 -0.25 2.71
C ILE A 121 1.07 1.22 3.09
N TYR A 122 0.38 1.47 4.21
CA TYR A 122 0.10 2.82 4.68
C TYR A 122 1.37 3.53 5.17
N ASN A 123 2.25 2.83 5.88
CA ASN A 123 3.53 3.38 6.33
C ASN A 123 4.44 3.70 5.13
N LEU A 124 4.61 2.73 4.22
CA LEU A 124 5.46 2.89 3.04
C LEU A 124 4.89 3.95 2.07
N GLY A 125 3.60 3.95 1.84
CA GLY A 125 2.94 4.95 1.02
C GLY A 125 3.00 6.37 1.62
N PHE A 126 2.94 6.49 2.95
CA PHE A 126 3.16 7.75 3.66
C PHE A 126 4.59 8.26 3.44
N PHE A 127 5.59 7.38 3.56
CA PHE A 127 6.99 7.75 3.34
C PHE A 127 7.21 8.20 1.88
N HIS A 128 6.70 7.44 0.92
CA HIS A 128 6.79 7.82 -0.49
C HIS A 128 6.11 9.17 -0.80
N MET A 129 4.99 9.48 -0.14
CA MET A 129 4.33 10.79 -0.31
C MET A 129 5.17 11.96 0.21
N ILE A 130 6.04 11.72 1.19
CA ILE A 130 6.91 12.75 1.78
C ILE A 130 8.21 12.88 0.99
N THR A 131 8.88 11.76 0.68
CA THR A 131 10.18 11.72 0.01
C THR A 131 10.08 11.93 -1.50
N GLY A 132 8.97 11.52 -2.11
CA GLY A 132 8.75 11.55 -3.55
C GLY A 132 9.56 10.52 -4.35
N CYS A 133 10.28 9.62 -3.67
CA CYS A 133 11.11 8.60 -4.31
C CYS A 133 11.06 7.26 -3.58
N ALA A 134 11.57 6.22 -4.24
CA ALA A 134 11.81 4.93 -3.60
C ALA A 134 13.05 5.01 -2.69
N PRO A 135 13.15 4.17 -1.64
CA PRO A 135 14.35 4.05 -0.83
C PRO A 135 15.52 3.48 -1.66
N GLU A 136 16.75 3.86 -1.33
CA GLU A 136 17.99 3.32 -1.91
C GLU A 136 18.40 1.99 -1.26
N GLY A 137 17.97 1.78 -0.01
CA GLY A 137 18.23 0.55 0.75
C GLY A 137 17.21 0.35 1.86
N PHE A 138 17.13 -0.88 2.34
CA PHE A 138 16.31 -1.20 3.51
C PHE A 138 16.87 -2.38 4.31
N GLN A 139 16.52 -2.40 5.60
CA GLN A 139 16.69 -3.54 6.49
C GLN A 139 15.35 -3.85 7.15
N SER A 140 15.07 -5.12 7.43
CA SER A 140 13.82 -5.49 8.07
C SER A 140 13.97 -6.61 9.09
N GLU A 141 13.21 -6.51 10.17
CA GLU A 141 12.95 -7.59 11.11
C GLU A 141 11.49 -8.02 10.95
N VAL A 142 11.28 -9.34 10.79
CA VAL A 142 9.95 -9.89 10.48
C VAL A 142 9.65 -11.06 11.39
N HIS A 143 8.48 -11.04 12.03
CA HIS A 143 7.95 -12.21 12.69
C HIS A 143 6.94 -12.91 11.77
N MET A 144 7.30 -14.12 11.35
CA MET A 144 6.46 -14.97 10.48
C MET A 144 5.59 -15.89 11.31
N THR A 145 4.31 -15.98 10.93
CA THR A 145 3.34 -16.88 11.53
C THR A 145 3.41 -18.29 10.92
N GLU A 146 2.76 -19.25 11.56
CA GLU A 146 2.56 -20.60 11.03
C GLU A 146 1.78 -20.64 9.69
N TYR A 147 1.10 -19.56 9.34
CA TYR A 147 0.33 -19.41 8.09
C TYR A 147 1.14 -18.86 6.92
N GLY A 148 2.45 -18.65 7.10
CA GLY A 148 3.36 -18.18 6.07
C GLY A 148 3.22 -16.67 5.74
N THR A 149 2.65 -15.90 6.66
CA THR A 149 2.53 -14.44 6.57
C THR A 149 3.19 -13.80 7.78
N ASP A 150 3.56 -12.53 7.64
CA ASP A 150 4.00 -11.72 8.76
C ASP A 150 2.81 -11.24 9.60
N ASP A 151 2.94 -11.27 10.93
CA ASP A 151 2.02 -10.59 11.84
C ASP A 151 2.65 -9.35 12.48
N TYR A 152 3.97 -9.18 12.32
CA TYR A 152 4.76 -8.05 12.73
C TYR A 152 5.92 -7.86 11.77
N SER A 153 6.19 -6.65 11.39
CA SER A 153 7.44 -6.29 10.73
C SER A 153 7.89 -4.88 11.12
N GLU A 154 9.20 -4.70 11.16
CA GLU A 154 9.89 -3.45 11.42
C GLU A 154 10.86 -3.21 10.28
N ILE A 155 10.84 -2.02 9.70
CA ILE A 155 11.61 -1.71 8.50
C ILE A 155 12.32 -0.38 8.68
N ASP A 156 13.63 -0.41 8.51
CA ASP A 156 14.49 0.76 8.35
C ASP A 156 14.73 1.00 6.86
N LEU A 157 14.63 2.24 6.43
CA LEU A 157 14.72 2.66 5.04
C LEU A 157 15.73 3.79 4.89
N GLU A 158 16.52 3.73 3.84
CA GLU A 158 17.51 4.73 3.48
C GLU A 158 17.03 5.48 2.23
N TYR A 159 17.03 6.80 2.27
CA TYR A 159 16.62 7.67 1.16
C TYR A 159 17.76 8.62 0.77
N PRO A 160 17.74 9.19 -0.46
CA PRO A 160 18.70 10.22 -0.86
C PRO A 160 18.76 11.38 0.13
N GLY A 161 19.95 12.00 0.27
CA GLY A 161 20.13 13.22 1.07
C GLY A 161 20.16 12.99 2.59
N ASP A 162 20.67 11.84 3.03
CA ASP A 162 20.75 11.45 4.46
C ASP A 162 19.37 11.40 5.16
N CYS A 163 18.31 11.20 4.42
CA CYS A 163 16.98 11.00 4.96
C CYS A 163 16.77 9.52 5.31
N SER A 164 16.20 9.23 6.45
CA SER A 164 15.89 7.88 6.91
C SER A 164 14.41 7.69 7.21
N GLY A 165 13.92 6.47 6.97
CA GLY A 165 12.58 6.04 7.34
C GLY A 165 12.65 4.90 8.35
N HIS A 166 11.72 4.86 9.31
CA HIS A 166 11.56 3.74 10.22
C HIS A 166 10.08 3.48 10.43
N CYS A 167 9.63 2.27 10.14
CA CYS A 167 8.22 1.93 10.36
C CYS A 167 8.01 0.57 10.99
N ILE A 168 6.93 0.48 11.76
CA ILE A 168 6.48 -0.75 12.41
C ILE A 168 5.02 -1.00 12.03
N GLN A 169 4.72 -2.22 11.62
CA GLN A 169 3.37 -2.69 11.34
C GLN A 169 3.07 -4.01 12.04
N ALA A 170 1.86 -4.15 12.58
CA ALA A 170 1.45 -5.37 13.26
C ALA A 170 -0.05 -5.65 13.15
N ILE A 171 -0.43 -6.89 12.88
CA ILE A 171 -1.81 -7.37 12.95
C ILE A 171 -2.04 -8.34 14.12
N GLY A 172 -0.99 -8.68 14.85
CA GLY A 172 -1.01 -9.49 16.06
C GLY A 172 -0.72 -8.73 17.36
N LYS A 173 -0.41 -7.43 17.25
CA LYS A 173 -0.02 -6.57 18.37
C LYS A 173 -0.63 -5.19 18.24
N GLN A 174 -1.17 -4.66 19.34
CA GLN A 174 -1.61 -3.27 19.36
C GLN A 174 -0.40 -2.34 19.42
N LEU A 175 -0.32 -1.40 18.46
CA LEU A 175 0.65 -0.30 18.43
C LEU A 175 -0.09 1.04 18.48
N GLU A 176 0.63 2.10 18.78
CA GLU A 176 0.13 3.45 18.58
C GLU A 176 -0.06 3.68 17.05
N ARG A 177 -0.99 4.57 16.69
CA ARG A 177 -1.21 4.97 15.31
C ARG A 177 -0.71 6.39 15.14
N ASN A 178 0.56 6.52 14.89
CA ASN A 178 1.20 7.83 14.77
C ASN A 178 2.25 7.84 13.65
N ALA A 179 2.60 9.05 13.23
CA ALA A 179 3.72 9.31 12.36
C ALA A 179 4.41 10.61 12.78
N ARG A 180 5.71 10.71 12.54
CA ARG A 180 6.53 11.88 12.83
C ARG A 180 7.47 12.17 11.67
N ILE A 181 7.66 13.42 11.37
CA ILE A 181 8.58 13.93 10.36
C ILE A 181 9.53 14.92 11.06
N GLU A 182 10.83 14.72 10.89
CA GLU A 182 11.88 15.51 11.53
C GLU A 182 12.86 16.05 10.49
#